data_cd727f25393bf35bd38fa0f408bdbb8c
#
_entry.id   cd727f25393bf35bd38fa0f408bdbb8c
#
_cell.length_a   1.000
_cell.length_b   1.000
_cell.length_c   1.000
_cell.angle_alpha   90.00
_cell.angle_beta   90.00
_cell.angle_gamma   90.00
#
_symmetry.space_group_name_H-M   'P 1'
#
loop_
_entity.id
_entity.type
_entity.pdbx_description
1 polymer ?
#
loop_
_entity_poly.entity_id
_entity_poly.type
_entity_poly.pdbx_seq_one_letter_code
_entity_poly.pdbx_strand_id
1 'polypeptide(L)'
;MLEIPELKEDSPRAKQPDKIKLKMKCHQLTALNKAHNLETMDSFNVYEHTIETILGIIGDKVGSGKSLMVLSIIAKQRTLKKELGIYRSDGYVNISYKSNEKIFIDTNIILVPHGLIKQWENYIVNDTDLTYIIINTKK
;
A
#
# COMPACT_ATOMS: atom_id res chain seq x y z
N MET A 1 -12.60 -4.37 -23.20
CA MET A 1 -11.28 -3.91 -22.69
C MET A 1 -11.59 -3.13 -21.40
N LEU A 2 -11.00 -3.50 -20.28
CA LEU A 2 -11.17 -2.80 -19.02
C LEU A 2 -10.47 -1.43 -19.11
N GLU A 3 -11.23 -0.34 -19.17
CA GLU A 3 -10.66 0.99 -19.05
C GLU A 3 -10.38 1.27 -17.56
N ILE A 4 -9.10 1.22 -17.20
CA ILE A 4 -8.66 1.70 -15.90
C ILE A 4 -8.68 3.23 -15.96
N PRO A 5 -9.47 3.92 -15.10
CA PRO A 5 -9.53 5.39 -15.15
C PRO A 5 -8.14 5.97 -14.90
N GLU A 6 -7.61 6.66 -15.89
CA GLU A 6 -6.34 7.37 -15.76
C GLU A 6 -6.47 8.53 -14.77
N LEU A 7 -5.41 8.73 -13.96
CA LEU A 7 -5.33 9.88 -13.09
C LEU A 7 -4.98 11.12 -13.93
N LYS A 8 -5.85 12.13 -13.89
CA LYS A 8 -5.72 13.39 -14.62
C LYS A 8 -5.11 14.49 -13.73
N GLU A 9 -4.70 15.59 -14.34
CA GLU A 9 -4.13 16.73 -13.58
C GLU A 9 -5.11 17.35 -12.58
N ASP A 10 -6.40 17.30 -12.85
CA ASP A 10 -7.49 17.80 -12.01
C ASP A 10 -7.99 16.78 -10.98
N SER A 11 -7.46 15.56 -11.00
CA SER A 11 -7.84 14.51 -10.05
C SER A 11 -7.54 14.92 -8.60
N PRO A 12 -8.40 14.55 -7.63
CA PRO A 12 -8.23 14.89 -6.23
C PRO A 12 -6.87 14.47 -5.67
N ARG A 13 -6.24 15.34 -4.87
CA ARG A 13 -4.94 15.13 -4.25
C ARG A 13 -5.08 14.91 -2.75
N ALA A 14 -4.30 13.99 -2.21
CA ALA A 14 -4.16 13.85 -0.77
C ALA A 14 -3.31 14.99 -0.19
N LYS A 15 -3.50 15.29 1.10
CA LYS A 15 -2.53 16.08 1.86
C LYS A 15 -1.27 15.22 2.04
N GLN A 16 -0.09 15.84 1.92
CA GLN A 16 1.18 15.17 2.22
C GLN A 16 1.17 14.69 3.67
N PRO A 17 1.54 13.43 3.95
CA PRO A 17 1.65 12.93 5.31
C PRO A 17 2.77 13.65 6.09
N ASP A 18 2.52 13.96 7.35
CA ASP A 18 3.45 14.75 8.17
C ASP A 18 4.81 14.04 8.41
N LYS A 19 4.82 12.70 8.39
CA LYS A 19 6.05 11.89 8.52
C LYS A 19 6.89 11.80 7.23
N ILE A 20 6.49 12.44 6.15
CA ILE A 20 7.23 12.48 4.88
C ILE A 20 7.91 13.84 4.76
N LYS A 21 9.24 13.86 4.83
CA LYS A 21 10.06 15.08 4.76
C LYS A 21 10.20 15.62 3.34
N LEU A 22 10.40 14.70 2.38
CA LEU A 22 10.58 15.07 0.98
C LEU A 22 9.27 15.58 0.39
N LYS A 23 9.31 16.76 -0.24
CA LYS A 23 8.12 17.35 -0.88
C LYS A 23 7.60 16.46 -2.01
N MET A 24 6.38 15.98 -1.86
CA MET A 24 5.74 15.14 -2.87
C MET A 24 5.27 15.95 -4.07
N LYS A 25 5.40 15.36 -5.26
CA LYS A 25 4.90 15.92 -6.52
C LYS A 25 3.38 15.74 -6.64
N CYS A 26 2.73 16.56 -7.48
CA CYS A 26 1.28 16.51 -7.67
C CYS A 26 0.77 15.11 -8.03
N HIS A 27 1.39 14.43 -9.01
CA HIS A 27 0.99 13.07 -9.40
C HIS A 27 1.11 12.05 -8.26
N GLN A 28 2.11 12.20 -7.38
CA GLN A 28 2.28 11.33 -6.22
C GLN A 28 1.16 11.55 -5.18
N LEU A 29 0.75 12.81 -4.96
CA LEU A 29 -0.36 13.13 -4.07
C LEU A 29 -1.71 12.65 -4.63
N THR A 30 -1.89 12.68 -5.96
CA THR A 30 -3.06 12.12 -6.63
C THR A 30 -3.10 10.60 -6.49
N ALA A 31 -1.96 9.92 -6.73
CA ALA A 31 -1.85 8.48 -6.55
C ALA A 31 -2.07 8.06 -5.08
N LEU A 32 -1.55 8.82 -4.12
CA LEU A 32 -1.78 8.61 -2.70
C LEU A 32 -3.27 8.74 -2.32
N ASN A 33 -3.98 9.73 -2.90
CA ASN A 33 -5.40 9.87 -2.68
C ASN A 33 -6.20 8.69 -3.21
N LYS A 34 -5.85 8.22 -4.41
CA LYS A 34 -6.50 7.06 -5.02
C LYS A 34 -6.22 5.77 -4.24
N ALA A 35 -4.96 5.53 -3.85
CA ALA A 35 -4.58 4.39 -3.02
C ALA A 35 -5.39 4.37 -1.72
N HIS A 36 -5.48 5.51 -1.04
CA HIS A 36 -6.24 5.63 0.18
C HIS A 36 -7.74 5.31 -0.01
N ASN A 37 -8.35 5.82 -1.08
CA ASN A 37 -9.75 5.53 -1.37
C ASN A 37 -9.94 4.03 -1.63
N LEU A 38 -9.04 3.38 -2.37
CA LEU A 38 -9.09 1.94 -2.61
C LEU A 38 -8.93 1.11 -1.33
N GLU A 39 -8.05 1.52 -0.41
CA GLU A 39 -7.88 0.85 0.89
C GLU A 39 -9.10 0.98 1.80
N THR A 40 -9.94 2.00 1.59
CA THR A 40 -11.14 2.25 2.39
C THR A 40 -12.42 1.69 1.78
N MET A 41 -12.36 1.27 0.53
CA MET A 41 -13.46 0.62 -0.16
C MET A 41 -13.46 -0.87 0.16
N ASP A 42 -14.64 -1.42 0.48
CA ASP A 42 -14.81 -2.87 0.63
C ASP A 42 -14.88 -3.57 -0.73
N SER A 43 -15.44 -2.89 -1.72
CA SER A 43 -15.56 -3.36 -3.09
C SER A 43 -15.60 -2.19 -4.07
N PHE A 44 -15.35 -2.45 -5.33
CA PHE A 44 -15.59 -1.49 -6.41
C PHE A 44 -16.23 -2.19 -7.61
N ASN A 45 -17.05 -1.44 -8.35
CA ASN A 45 -17.73 -1.97 -9.50
C ASN A 45 -16.93 -1.71 -10.77
N VAL A 46 -16.82 -2.74 -11.61
CA VAL A 46 -16.27 -2.66 -12.95
C VAL A 46 -17.29 -3.27 -13.89
N TYR A 47 -17.97 -2.44 -14.66
CA TYR A 47 -19.15 -2.81 -15.45
C TYR A 47 -20.22 -3.47 -14.56
N GLU A 48 -20.63 -4.70 -14.89
CA GLU A 48 -21.65 -5.47 -14.16
C GLU A 48 -21.04 -6.30 -13.00
N HIS A 49 -19.72 -6.22 -12.76
CA HIS A 49 -19.04 -7.03 -11.77
C HIS A 49 -18.63 -6.20 -10.56
N THR A 50 -18.90 -6.71 -9.37
CA THR A 50 -18.37 -6.19 -8.12
C THR A 50 -17.06 -6.91 -7.80
N ILE A 51 -15.98 -6.16 -7.64
CA ILE A 51 -14.66 -6.70 -7.32
C ILE A 51 -14.33 -6.36 -5.88
N GLU A 52 -14.10 -7.41 -5.09
CA GLU A 52 -13.56 -7.30 -3.74
C GLU A 52 -12.08 -7.70 -3.77
N THR A 53 -11.21 -6.82 -3.33
CA THR A 53 -9.77 -7.09 -3.32
C THR A 53 -9.07 -6.36 -2.19
N ILE A 54 -8.04 -7.01 -1.65
CA ILE A 54 -7.09 -6.42 -0.70
C ILE A 54 -5.75 -6.10 -1.36
N LEU A 55 -5.65 -6.30 -2.68
CA LEU A 55 -4.44 -6.08 -3.46
C LEU A 55 -4.53 -4.77 -4.24
N GLY A 56 -3.51 -3.93 -4.11
CA GLY A 56 -3.30 -2.76 -4.94
C GLY A 56 -2.00 -2.86 -5.73
N ILE A 57 -1.98 -2.34 -6.96
CA ILE A 57 -0.81 -2.32 -7.82
C ILE A 57 -0.48 -0.88 -8.20
N ILE A 58 0.77 -0.45 -7.98
CA ILE A 58 1.31 0.82 -8.46
C ILE A 58 2.15 0.54 -9.71
N GLY A 59 1.56 0.73 -10.90
CA GLY A 59 2.13 0.40 -12.20
C GLY A 59 2.88 1.54 -12.91
N ASP A 60 3.25 2.60 -12.21
CA ASP A 60 3.91 3.77 -12.78
C ASP A 60 5.26 3.47 -13.43
N LYS A 61 5.70 4.37 -14.32
CA LYS A 61 7.03 4.30 -14.98
C LYS A 61 8.16 4.26 -13.96
N VAL A 62 9.31 3.72 -14.38
CA VAL A 62 10.55 3.79 -13.59
C VAL A 62 10.92 5.25 -13.36
N GLY A 63 11.36 5.61 -12.15
CA GLY A 63 11.70 6.99 -11.78
C GLY A 63 10.53 7.87 -11.34
N SER A 64 9.28 7.39 -11.34
CA SER A 64 8.11 8.15 -10.86
C SER A 64 8.10 8.42 -9.35
N GLY A 65 8.99 7.78 -8.58
CA GLY A 65 9.04 7.87 -7.12
C GLY A 65 8.10 6.91 -6.40
N LYS A 66 7.88 5.71 -6.95
CA LYS A 66 7.04 4.67 -6.34
C LYS A 66 7.39 4.36 -4.89
N SER A 67 8.70 4.29 -4.57
CA SER A 67 9.15 4.03 -3.20
C SER A 67 8.64 5.10 -2.22
N LEU A 68 8.72 6.37 -2.60
CA LEU A 68 8.18 7.47 -1.80
C LEU A 68 6.65 7.36 -1.65
N MET A 69 5.94 6.96 -2.70
CA MET A 69 4.49 6.74 -2.63
C MET A 69 4.14 5.61 -1.66
N VAL A 70 4.85 4.48 -1.69
CA VAL A 70 4.65 3.37 -0.74
C VAL A 70 4.91 3.84 0.69
N LEU A 71 6.03 4.53 0.95
CA LEU A 71 6.32 5.09 2.27
C LEU A 71 5.26 6.11 2.72
N SER A 72 4.68 6.85 1.79
CA SER A 72 3.61 7.82 2.08
C SER A 72 2.28 7.13 2.43
N ILE A 73 1.96 6.00 1.80
CA ILE A 73 0.80 5.18 2.17
C ILE A 73 0.97 4.67 3.61
N ILE A 74 2.15 4.13 3.93
CA ILE A 74 2.48 3.66 5.29
C ILE A 74 2.42 4.81 6.30
N ALA A 75 2.98 5.98 5.96
CA ALA A 75 3.01 7.15 6.84
C ALA A 75 1.61 7.71 7.14
N LYS A 76 0.66 7.51 6.24
CA LYS A 76 -0.72 7.98 6.41
C LYS A 76 -1.50 7.17 7.44
N GLN A 77 -1.00 6.02 7.83
CA GLN A 77 -1.55 5.05 8.79
C GLN A 77 -3.08 5.01 8.88
N ARG A 78 -3.66 3.88 8.45
CA ARG A 78 -4.93 3.41 8.98
C ARG A 78 -4.72 1.98 9.45
N THR A 79 -4.97 1.77 10.72
CA THR A 79 -5.17 0.41 11.24
C THR A 79 -6.46 -0.11 10.64
N LEU A 80 -6.37 -0.79 9.51
CA LEU A 80 -7.50 -1.51 8.96
C LEU A 80 -7.79 -2.67 9.90
N LYS A 81 -8.72 -2.47 10.83
CA LYS A 81 -9.28 -3.54 11.65
C LYS A 81 -10.23 -4.36 10.77
N LYS A 82 -9.70 -5.04 9.75
CA LYS A 82 -10.48 -6.03 9.03
C LYS A 82 -10.29 -7.36 9.73
N GLU A 83 -11.34 -7.89 10.34
CA GLU A 83 -11.36 -9.30 10.72
C GLU A 83 -11.28 -10.12 9.45
N LEU A 84 -10.17 -10.84 9.25
CA LEU A 84 -10.05 -11.79 8.15
C LEU A 84 -11.07 -12.92 8.39
N GLY A 85 -12.17 -12.88 7.68
CA GLY A 85 -13.12 -13.97 7.60
C GLY A 85 -12.60 -15.10 6.72
N ILE A 86 -13.11 -16.31 6.94
CA ILE A 86 -12.88 -17.44 6.03
C ILE A 86 -13.84 -17.26 4.86
N TYR A 87 -13.31 -16.98 3.66
CA TYR A 87 -14.11 -17.00 2.44
C TYR A 87 -13.87 -18.32 1.73
N ARG A 88 -14.95 -19.04 1.48
CA ARG A 88 -14.95 -20.27 0.67
C ARG A 88 -15.60 -19.91 -0.66
N SER A 89 -14.81 -19.84 -1.73
CA SER A 89 -15.36 -19.81 -3.08
C SER A 89 -15.16 -21.17 -3.74
N ASP A 90 -16.09 -21.55 -4.61
CA ASP A 90 -16.06 -22.83 -5.31
C ASP A 90 -14.73 -22.99 -6.09
N GLY A 91 -13.90 -23.92 -5.62
CA GLY A 91 -12.63 -24.29 -6.25
C GLY A 91 -11.35 -23.71 -5.63
N TYR A 92 -11.42 -22.74 -4.71
CA TYR A 92 -10.27 -22.20 -4.01
C TYR A 92 -10.49 -22.19 -2.51
N VAL A 93 -9.57 -22.80 -1.77
CA VAL A 93 -9.61 -22.83 -0.30
C VAL A 93 -8.65 -21.77 0.22
N ASN A 94 -9.17 -20.65 0.69
CA ASN A 94 -8.41 -19.73 1.51
C ASN A 94 -8.51 -20.16 2.97
N ILE A 95 -7.44 -20.69 3.53
CA ILE A 95 -7.38 -21.08 4.93
C ILE A 95 -6.93 -19.86 5.73
N SER A 96 -7.86 -19.21 6.42
CA SER A 96 -7.51 -18.28 7.48
C SER A 96 -7.61 -18.99 8.82
N TYR A 97 -6.53 -19.05 9.57
CA TYR A 97 -6.59 -19.59 10.92
C TYR A 97 -7.22 -18.57 11.86
N LYS A 98 -8.36 -18.92 12.46
CA LYS A 98 -8.84 -18.25 13.66
C LYS A 98 -8.00 -18.76 14.84
N SER A 99 -6.88 -18.13 15.11
CA SER A 99 -6.23 -18.34 16.40
C SER A 99 -6.96 -17.50 17.46
N ASN A 100 -7.27 -18.11 18.58
CA ASN A 100 -7.89 -17.41 19.72
C ASN A 100 -6.90 -16.40 20.37
N GLU A 101 -5.66 -16.41 19.95
CA GLU A 101 -4.59 -15.49 20.39
C GLU A 101 -4.04 -14.75 19.18
N LYS A 102 -4.75 -13.74 18.71
CA LYS A 102 -4.24 -12.85 17.67
C LYS A 102 -3.40 -11.76 18.34
N ILE A 103 -2.10 -11.77 18.09
CA ILE A 103 -1.24 -10.65 18.42
C ILE A 103 -1.33 -9.67 17.24
N PHE A 104 -1.94 -8.52 17.46
CA PHE A 104 -1.95 -7.44 16.48
C PHE A 104 -0.64 -6.68 16.58
N ILE A 105 0.13 -6.68 15.51
CA ILE A 105 1.34 -5.89 15.39
C ILE A 105 1.02 -4.71 14.49
N ASP A 106 1.09 -3.49 15.02
CA ASP A 106 0.88 -2.26 14.24
C ASP A 106 2.14 -1.94 13.43
N THR A 107 2.35 -2.73 12.39
CA THR A 107 3.52 -2.61 11.52
C THR A 107 3.17 -2.97 10.07
N ASN A 108 3.97 -2.46 9.14
CA ASN A 108 3.91 -2.81 7.73
C ASN A 108 5.15 -3.60 7.34
N ILE A 109 4.99 -4.58 6.45
CA ILE A 109 6.11 -5.39 5.93
C ILE A 109 6.38 -4.95 4.50
N ILE A 110 7.62 -4.56 4.21
CA ILE A 110 8.10 -4.25 2.87
C ILE A 110 9.06 -5.37 2.43
N LEU A 111 8.69 -6.08 1.39
CA LEU A 111 9.52 -7.11 0.78
C LEU A 111 10.27 -6.53 -0.42
N VAL A 112 11.58 -6.57 -0.37
CA VAL A 112 12.44 -6.05 -1.45
C VAL A 112 13.56 -7.03 -1.79
N PRO A 113 14.05 -7.05 -3.03
CA PRO A 113 15.26 -7.78 -3.38
C PRO A 113 16.43 -7.36 -2.50
N HIS A 114 17.29 -8.31 -2.15
CA HIS A 114 18.42 -8.08 -1.24
C HIS A 114 19.29 -6.88 -1.66
N GLY A 115 19.55 -6.71 -2.96
CA GLY A 115 20.35 -5.59 -3.48
C GLY A 115 19.71 -4.20 -3.30
N LEU A 116 18.40 -4.14 -2.97
CA LEU A 116 17.68 -2.87 -2.77
C LEU A 116 17.49 -2.51 -1.29
N ILE A 117 17.85 -3.39 -0.35
CA ILE A 117 17.65 -3.15 1.09
C ILE A 117 18.30 -1.83 1.52
N LYS A 118 19.56 -1.62 1.15
CA LYS A 118 20.30 -0.41 1.51
C LYS A 118 19.69 0.86 0.90
N GLN A 119 19.17 0.77 -0.31
CA GLN A 119 18.48 1.88 -0.97
C GLN A 119 17.19 2.23 -0.24
N TRP A 120 16.39 1.24 0.17
CA TRP A 120 15.17 1.45 0.92
C TRP A 120 15.44 2.02 2.32
N GLU A 121 16.47 1.51 3.00
CA GLU A 121 16.93 2.07 4.26
C GLU A 121 17.26 3.57 4.11
N ASN A 122 18.03 3.93 3.09
CA ASN A 122 18.36 5.33 2.82
C ASN A 122 17.12 6.20 2.58
N TYR A 123 16.11 5.71 1.86
CA TYR A 123 14.86 6.45 1.67
C TYR A 123 14.11 6.66 3.00
N ILE A 124 14.03 5.63 3.84
CA ILE A 124 13.36 5.75 5.14
C ILE A 124 14.07 6.77 6.02
N VAL A 125 15.38 6.69 6.15
CA VAL A 125 16.19 7.56 7.02
C VAL A 125 16.17 9.01 6.56
N ASN A 126 16.36 9.23 5.26
CA ASN A 126 16.55 10.59 4.73
C ASN A 126 15.20 11.29 4.45
N ASP A 127 14.23 10.56 3.94
CA ASP A 127 13.01 11.15 3.38
C ASP A 127 11.79 11.03 4.31
N THR A 128 11.93 10.32 5.46
CA THR A 128 10.81 10.09 6.38
C THR A 128 11.20 10.16 7.86
N ASP A 129 10.20 10.24 8.73
CA ASP A 129 10.30 10.04 10.18
C ASP A 129 9.70 8.69 10.61
N LEU A 130 9.72 7.70 9.72
CA LEU A 130 9.25 6.35 10.02
C LEU A 130 10.33 5.55 10.76
N THR A 131 9.90 4.73 11.71
CA THR A 131 10.76 3.73 12.36
C THR A 131 10.77 2.45 11.56
N TYR A 132 11.90 1.73 11.55
CA TYR A 132 12.04 0.50 10.78
C TYR A 132 12.94 -0.53 11.46
N ILE A 133 12.77 -1.78 11.08
CA ILE A 133 13.64 -2.90 11.44
C ILE A 133 13.99 -3.65 10.16
N ILE A 134 15.28 -3.92 9.94
CA ILE A 134 15.72 -4.75 8.82
C ILE A 134 15.81 -6.20 9.28
N ILE A 135 15.03 -7.06 8.61
CA ILE A 135 15.13 -8.51 8.77
C ILE A 135 15.89 -9.04 7.56
N ASN A 136 17.15 -9.32 7.75
CA ASN A 136 18.02 -9.85 6.70
C ASN A 136 18.68 -11.13 7.20
N THR A 137 18.27 -12.26 6.65
CA THR A 137 18.94 -13.55 6.92
C THR A 137 20.19 -13.61 6.07
N LYS A 138 21.35 -13.30 6.64
CA LYS A 138 22.62 -13.74 6.04
C LYS A 138 22.65 -15.26 6.14
N LYS A 139 22.70 -15.93 4.99
CA LYS A 139 23.16 -17.31 4.92
C LYS A 139 24.66 -17.34 5.13
#